data_8e74209bd399b68da3495d1b70e1d07a
#
_entry.id   8e74209bd399b68da3495d1b70e1d07a
#
_cell.length_a   1.000
_cell.length_b   1.000
_cell.length_c   1.000
_cell.angle_alpha   90.00
_cell.angle_beta   90.00
_cell.angle_gamma   90.00
#
_symmetry.space_group_name_H-M   'P 1'
#
loop_
_entity.id
_entity.type
_entity.pdbx_description
1 polymer ?
#
loop_
_entity_poly.entity_id
_entity_poly.type
_entity_poly.pdbx_seq_one_letter_code
_entity_poly.pdbx_strand_id
1 'polypeptide(L)'
;MCEAGRIRHHLKHNLWRKECTILFVGYQAVNTLGRSLLEGADNVKLFGESIEVQAEICQLTGLSGHADREGLLKWVNSFEPKPKRVFIIHGEDEVENIFAQTLTEQGFNACAPYNGEQWAIGAEGAVCLKEGTRIRIEHHISEGAARAATVFQRLL
;
A
#
# COMPACT_ATOMS: atom_id res chain seq x y z
N MET A 1 9.40 4.01 0.52
CA MET A 1 9.38 2.82 1.35
C MET A 1 10.69 2.56 2.08
N CYS A 2 11.77 3.22 1.69
CA CYS A 2 13.05 3.29 2.43
C CYS A 2 13.79 1.95 2.64
N GLU A 3 13.47 0.91 1.85
CA GLU A 3 14.04 -0.45 2.03
C GLU A 3 15.39 -0.64 1.34
N ALA A 4 15.73 0.17 0.34
CA ALA A 4 16.96 0.03 -0.43
C ALA A 4 17.54 1.38 -0.88
N GLY A 5 18.78 1.35 -1.36
CA GLY A 5 19.44 2.50 -1.97
C GLY A 5 19.96 3.53 -0.97
N ARG A 6 20.30 4.70 -1.49
CA ARG A 6 20.97 5.78 -0.73
C ARG A 6 20.11 6.35 0.40
N ILE A 7 18.79 6.27 0.31
CA ILE A 7 17.89 6.79 1.35
C ILE A 7 18.18 6.17 2.73
N ARG A 8 18.55 4.89 2.79
CA ARG A 8 18.89 4.23 4.06
C ARG A 8 20.10 4.87 4.75
N HIS A 9 21.09 5.30 3.98
CA HIS A 9 22.24 6.04 4.53
C HIS A 9 21.83 7.42 5.03
N HIS A 10 21.02 8.14 4.26
CA HIS A 10 20.50 9.43 4.70
C HIS A 10 19.69 9.30 5.99
N LEU A 11 18.81 8.31 6.10
CA LEU A 11 18.05 8.06 7.33
C LEU A 11 18.96 7.71 8.50
N LYS A 12 19.95 6.83 8.32
CA LYS A 12 20.91 6.50 9.37
C LYS A 12 21.60 7.71 9.96
N HIS A 13 21.95 8.69 9.14
CA HIS A 13 22.70 9.88 9.57
C HIS A 13 21.82 11.05 10.03
N ASN A 14 20.50 11.02 9.78
CA ASN A 14 19.64 12.17 10.06
C ASN A 14 18.47 11.86 10.99
N LEU A 15 18.03 10.61 11.16
CA LEU A 15 16.86 10.29 12.00
C LEU A 15 17.03 10.67 13.48
N TRP A 16 18.25 10.57 14.01
CA TRP A 16 18.57 10.90 15.42
C TRP A 16 18.75 12.40 15.68
N ARG A 17 18.68 13.22 14.64
CA ARG A 17 18.92 14.66 14.69
C ARG A 17 17.59 15.43 14.76
N LYS A 18 17.35 16.13 15.86
CA LYS A 18 16.12 16.91 16.11
C LYS A 18 15.90 18.06 15.12
N GLU A 19 16.99 18.59 14.55
CA GLU A 19 16.97 19.67 13.57
C GLU A 19 16.66 19.20 12.14
N CYS A 20 16.53 17.88 11.94
CA CYS A 20 16.21 17.31 10.64
C CYS A 20 14.71 17.06 10.50
N THR A 21 14.20 17.23 9.28
CA THR A 21 12.84 16.82 8.87
C THR A 21 12.94 15.77 7.79
N ILE A 22 12.24 14.66 7.94
CA ILE A 22 12.07 13.62 6.91
C ILE A 22 10.71 13.82 6.26
N LEU A 23 10.70 14.27 5.01
CA LEU A 23 9.48 14.53 4.25
C LEU A 23 9.16 13.37 3.29
N PHE A 24 8.07 12.68 3.54
CA PHE A 24 7.53 11.69 2.63
C PHE A 24 6.59 12.33 1.61
N VAL A 25 6.86 12.13 0.33
CA VAL A 25 6.08 12.71 -0.78
C VAL A 25 5.23 11.69 -1.52
N GLY A 26 5.23 10.44 -1.06
CA GLY A 26 4.48 9.36 -1.70
C GLY A 26 4.06 8.29 -0.70
N TYR A 27 3.28 7.34 -1.20
CA TYR A 27 2.77 6.21 -0.42
C TYR A 27 3.89 5.35 0.17
N GLN A 28 3.72 4.93 1.40
CA GLN A 28 4.59 3.98 2.09
C GLN A 28 3.80 2.70 2.38
N ALA A 29 4.21 1.60 1.74
CA ALA A 29 3.53 0.31 1.86
C ALA A 29 3.65 -0.23 3.31
N VAL A 30 2.65 -0.98 3.72
CA VAL A 30 2.65 -1.70 5.00
C VAL A 30 3.89 -2.59 5.12
N ASN A 31 4.41 -2.75 6.34
CA ASN A 31 5.63 -3.50 6.65
C ASN A 31 6.91 -2.93 6.02
N THR A 32 6.95 -1.66 5.67
CA THR A 32 8.17 -0.98 5.22
C THR A 32 8.70 0.00 6.26
N LEU A 33 10.02 0.25 6.23
CA LEU A 33 10.66 1.23 7.11
C LEU A 33 10.01 2.62 7.01
N GLY A 34 9.67 3.06 5.79
CA GLY A 34 9.00 4.35 5.58
C GLY A 34 7.63 4.40 6.24
N ARG A 35 6.89 3.29 6.22
CA ARG A 35 5.59 3.17 6.90
C ARG A 35 5.74 3.22 8.41
N SER A 36 6.68 2.49 8.97
CA SER A 36 6.96 2.52 10.42
C SER A 36 7.31 3.92 10.91
N LEU A 37 8.08 4.69 10.13
CA LEU A 37 8.40 6.09 10.46
C LEU A 37 7.15 6.96 10.45
N LEU A 38 6.27 6.84 9.45
CA LEU A 38 4.99 7.58 9.38
C LEU A 38 4.03 7.21 10.52
N GLU A 39 4.09 6.00 11.02
CA GLU A 39 3.30 5.51 12.15
C GLU A 39 3.89 5.89 13.52
N GLY A 40 4.98 6.66 13.54
CA GLY A 40 5.58 7.21 14.76
C GLY A 40 6.48 6.24 15.50
N ALA A 41 7.24 5.41 14.80
CA ALA A 41 8.24 4.55 15.43
C ALA A 41 9.32 5.40 16.14
N ASP A 42 9.53 5.17 17.44
CA ASP A 42 10.57 5.83 18.22
C ASP A 42 11.99 5.35 17.88
N ASN A 43 12.09 4.12 17.39
CA ASN A 43 13.35 3.49 17.01
C ASN A 43 13.17 2.62 15.77
N VAL A 44 14.16 2.63 14.88
CA VAL A 44 14.18 1.78 13.68
C VAL A 44 15.53 1.08 13.50
N LYS A 45 15.53 -0.10 12.86
CA LYS A 45 16.76 -0.83 12.55
C LYS A 45 17.28 -0.46 11.16
N LEU A 46 18.50 0.05 11.09
CA LEU A 46 19.20 0.37 9.85
C LEU A 46 20.61 -0.22 9.89
N PHE A 47 20.96 -1.04 8.91
CA PHE A 47 22.27 -1.71 8.82
C PHE A 47 22.67 -2.50 10.09
N GLY A 48 21.67 -3.09 10.77
CA GLY A 48 21.88 -3.84 12.01
C GLY A 48 21.96 -3.02 13.29
N GLU A 49 21.96 -1.68 13.19
CA GLU A 49 21.98 -0.75 14.33
C GLU A 49 20.57 -0.24 14.63
N SER A 50 20.26 -0.02 15.91
CA SER A 50 19.02 0.66 16.34
C SER A 50 19.27 2.17 16.31
N ILE A 51 18.46 2.89 15.53
CA ILE A 51 18.53 4.35 15.39
C ILE A 51 17.30 4.94 16.03
N GLU A 52 17.49 5.84 16.99
CA GLU A 52 16.43 6.63 17.60
C GLU A 52 15.87 7.63 16.60
N VAL A 53 14.56 7.82 16.58
CA VAL A 53 13.86 8.76 15.69
C VAL A 53 13.58 10.03 16.48
N GLN A 54 14.41 11.04 16.29
CA GLN A 54 14.24 12.38 16.88
C GLN A 54 13.93 13.43 15.82
N ALA A 55 14.18 13.13 14.55
CA ALA A 55 13.83 14.00 13.42
C ALA A 55 12.31 14.12 13.29
N GLU A 56 11.86 15.27 12.85
CA GLU A 56 10.47 15.49 12.48
C GLU A 56 10.09 14.60 11.28
N ILE A 57 8.97 13.89 11.38
CA ILE A 57 8.44 13.06 10.29
C ILE A 57 7.20 13.73 9.71
N CYS A 58 7.29 14.13 8.44
CA CYS A 58 6.22 14.82 7.72
C CYS A 58 5.79 14.05 6.49
N GLN A 59 4.53 14.20 6.10
CA GLN A 59 4.00 13.68 4.85
C GLN A 59 3.33 14.79 4.04
N LEU A 60 3.72 14.92 2.78
CA LEU A 60 3.05 15.78 1.81
C LEU A 60 2.22 14.90 0.87
N THR A 61 0.90 15.08 0.92
CA THR A 61 -0.04 14.39 0.04
C THR A 61 -0.22 15.15 -1.27
N GLY A 62 -0.61 14.44 -2.35
CA GLY A 62 -0.93 15.06 -3.64
C GLY A 62 0.21 15.12 -4.66
N LEU A 63 1.43 14.67 -4.34
CA LEU A 63 2.55 14.56 -5.29
C LEU A 63 2.73 13.15 -5.85
N SER A 64 1.79 12.23 -5.60
CA SER A 64 1.85 10.89 -6.16
C SER A 64 1.65 10.92 -7.67
N GLY A 65 2.51 10.22 -8.42
CA GLY A 65 2.29 9.94 -9.84
C GLY A 65 1.27 8.84 -10.12
N HIS A 66 0.77 8.18 -9.08
CA HIS A 66 -0.27 7.16 -9.17
C HIS A 66 -1.65 7.81 -9.08
N ALA A 67 -2.58 7.30 -9.89
CA ALA A 67 -3.98 7.70 -9.80
C ALA A 67 -4.58 7.24 -8.46
N ASP A 68 -5.42 8.08 -7.88
CA ASP A 68 -6.29 7.69 -6.78
C ASP A 68 -7.49 6.86 -7.27
N ARG A 69 -8.38 6.48 -6.35
CA ARG A 69 -9.58 5.69 -6.68
C ARG A 69 -10.44 6.35 -7.77
N GLU A 70 -10.63 7.65 -7.68
CA GLU A 70 -11.47 8.38 -8.65
C GLU A 70 -10.80 8.44 -10.02
N GLY A 71 -9.49 8.68 -10.07
CA GLY A 71 -8.70 8.64 -11.29
C GLY A 71 -8.74 7.28 -11.96
N LEU A 72 -8.63 6.18 -11.20
CA LEU A 72 -8.74 4.82 -11.72
C LEU A 72 -10.16 4.52 -12.24
N LEU A 73 -11.21 4.95 -11.53
CA LEU A 73 -12.60 4.80 -12.00
C LEU A 73 -12.84 5.58 -13.29
N LYS A 74 -12.36 6.82 -13.36
CA LYS A 74 -12.46 7.63 -14.57
C LYS A 74 -11.73 6.98 -15.74
N TRP A 75 -10.53 6.44 -15.51
CA TRP A 75 -9.75 5.77 -16.53
C TRP A 75 -10.44 4.51 -17.05
N VAL A 76 -10.91 3.61 -16.17
CA VAL A 76 -11.55 2.37 -16.63
C VAL A 76 -12.89 2.64 -17.32
N ASN A 77 -13.62 3.69 -16.92
CA ASN A 77 -14.87 4.08 -17.58
C ASN A 77 -14.64 4.77 -18.95
N SER A 78 -13.40 5.14 -19.30
CA SER A 78 -13.09 5.75 -20.60
C SER A 78 -12.93 4.74 -21.74
N PHE A 79 -12.94 3.44 -21.44
CA PHE A 79 -12.83 2.41 -22.48
C PHE A 79 -14.15 2.20 -23.24
N GLU A 80 -14.10 2.32 -24.57
CA GLU A 80 -15.20 2.00 -25.48
C GLU A 80 -14.72 1.07 -26.60
N PRO A 81 -15.28 -0.13 -26.70
CA PRO A 81 -16.24 -0.77 -25.81
C PRO A 81 -15.63 -1.11 -24.44
N LYS A 82 -16.49 -1.34 -23.44
CA LYS A 82 -16.02 -1.80 -22.13
C LYS A 82 -15.20 -3.08 -22.25
N PRO A 83 -14.11 -3.23 -21.48
CA PRO A 83 -13.30 -4.44 -21.48
C PRO A 83 -14.13 -5.66 -21.05
N LYS A 84 -13.91 -6.80 -21.68
CA LYS A 84 -14.61 -8.07 -21.39
C LYS A 84 -14.29 -8.58 -19.98
N ARG A 85 -13.13 -8.23 -19.45
CA ARG A 85 -12.69 -8.56 -18.08
C ARG A 85 -11.72 -7.49 -17.55
N VAL A 86 -11.83 -7.18 -16.27
CA VAL A 86 -10.92 -6.29 -15.53
C VAL A 86 -10.29 -7.07 -14.38
N PHE A 87 -8.96 -7.14 -14.36
CA PHE A 87 -8.20 -7.72 -13.28
C PHE A 87 -7.60 -6.61 -12.44
N ILE A 88 -7.85 -6.62 -11.13
CA ILE A 88 -7.24 -5.71 -10.16
C ILE A 88 -6.08 -6.46 -9.53
N ILE A 89 -4.89 -5.89 -9.63
CA ILE A 89 -3.66 -6.50 -9.14
C ILE A 89 -2.76 -5.45 -8.49
N HIS A 90 -1.86 -5.89 -7.64
CA HIS A 90 -0.81 -5.07 -7.06
C HIS A 90 -1.30 -4.06 -6.00
N GLY A 91 -2.24 -4.50 -5.16
CA GLY A 91 -2.76 -3.75 -4.02
C GLY A 91 -2.83 -4.58 -2.75
N GLU A 92 -3.40 -4.01 -1.72
CA GLU A 92 -3.76 -4.74 -0.51
C GLU A 92 -5.05 -5.54 -0.76
N ASP A 93 -5.10 -6.78 -0.31
CA ASP A 93 -6.18 -7.75 -0.59
C ASP A 93 -7.59 -7.16 -0.36
N GLU A 94 -7.82 -6.48 0.77
CA GLU A 94 -9.11 -5.87 1.06
C GLU A 94 -9.44 -4.73 0.11
N VAL A 95 -8.45 -3.90 -0.22
CA VAL A 95 -8.62 -2.74 -1.13
C VAL A 95 -8.91 -3.21 -2.54
N GLU A 96 -8.20 -4.24 -3.03
CA GLU A 96 -8.43 -4.82 -4.35
C GLU A 96 -9.84 -5.40 -4.47
N ASN A 97 -10.31 -6.13 -3.45
CA ASN A 97 -11.64 -6.72 -3.45
C ASN A 97 -12.75 -5.66 -3.40
N ILE A 98 -12.60 -4.61 -2.57
CA ILE A 98 -13.55 -3.48 -2.53
C ILE A 98 -13.60 -2.78 -3.90
N PHE A 99 -12.44 -2.58 -4.53
CA PHE A 99 -12.39 -1.94 -5.85
C PHE A 99 -13.01 -2.81 -6.94
N ALA A 100 -12.78 -4.14 -6.92
CA ALA A 100 -13.41 -5.09 -7.82
C ALA A 100 -14.93 -5.07 -7.68
N GLN A 101 -15.46 -5.03 -6.44
CA GLN A 101 -16.88 -4.90 -6.17
C GLN A 101 -17.43 -3.59 -6.74
N THR A 102 -16.75 -2.46 -6.50
CA THR A 102 -17.16 -1.15 -7.04
C THR A 102 -17.28 -1.18 -8.56
N LEU A 103 -16.33 -1.80 -9.26
CA LEU A 103 -16.38 -1.93 -10.71
C LEU A 103 -17.51 -2.86 -11.17
N THR A 104 -17.78 -3.93 -10.42
CA THR A 104 -18.88 -4.85 -10.71
C THR A 104 -20.23 -4.13 -10.58
N GLU A 105 -20.42 -3.30 -9.57
CA GLU A 105 -21.62 -2.45 -9.40
C GLU A 105 -21.79 -1.46 -10.55
N GLN A 106 -20.70 -1.03 -11.20
CA GLN A 106 -20.71 -0.19 -12.41
C GLN A 106 -20.87 -0.99 -13.73
N GLY A 107 -21.12 -2.29 -13.65
CA GLY A 107 -21.36 -3.16 -14.79
C GLY A 107 -20.10 -3.63 -15.53
N PHE A 108 -18.95 -3.63 -14.85
CA PHE A 108 -17.74 -4.29 -15.35
C PHE A 108 -17.68 -5.74 -14.86
N ASN A 109 -17.09 -6.61 -15.65
CA ASN A 109 -16.74 -7.96 -15.21
C ASN A 109 -15.34 -7.90 -14.55
N ALA A 110 -15.28 -7.57 -13.25
CA ALA A 110 -14.05 -7.32 -12.52
C ALA A 110 -13.76 -8.40 -11.47
N CYS A 111 -12.47 -8.65 -11.20
CA CYS A 111 -12.02 -9.51 -10.10
C CYS A 111 -10.63 -9.10 -9.61
N ALA A 112 -10.33 -9.45 -8.37
CA ALA A 112 -9.00 -9.41 -7.78
C ALA A 112 -8.50 -10.85 -7.65
N PRO A 113 -7.62 -11.34 -8.55
CA PRO A 113 -7.17 -12.72 -8.54
C PRO A 113 -6.22 -12.98 -7.37
N TYR A 114 -6.35 -14.16 -6.77
CA TYR A 114 -5.46 -14.60 -5.70
C TYR A 114 -4.18 -15.25 -6.23
N ASN A 115 -3.22 -15.43 -5.34
CA ASN A 115 -1.92 -16.00 -5.69
C ASN A 115 -2.05 -17.42 -6.29
N GLY A 116 -1.39 -17.62 -7.42
CA GLY A 116 -1.41 -18.90 -8.16
C GLY A 116 -2.65 -19.13 -9.03
N GLU A 117 -3.56 -18.17 -9.12
CA GLU A 117 -4.71 -18.21 -10.02
C GLU A 117 -4.27 -18.16 -11.49
N GLN A 118 -4.92 -18.95 -12.32
CA GLN A 118 -4.59 -19.05 -13.75
C GLN A 118 -5.82 -18.77 -14.62
N TRP A 119 -5.65 -17.91 -15.61
CA TRP A 119 -6.69 -17.50 -16.52
C TRP A 119 -6.30 -17.72 -17.97
N ALA A 120 -7.20 -18.31 -18.76
CA ALA A 120 -7.11 -18.30 -20.22
C ALA A 120 -7.77 -17.02 -20.72
N ILE A 121 -7.02 -16.20 -21.46
CA ILE A 121 -7.51 -14.95 -22.04
C ILE A 121 -7.59 -15.12 -23.54
N GLY A 122 -8.77 -14.89 -24.12
CA GLY A 122 -9.02 -14.99 -25.55
C GLY A 122 -9.94 -13.90 -26.08
N ALA A 123 -10.24 -13.95 -27.37
CA ALA A 123 -11.12 -12.97 -28.03
C ALA A 123 -12.53 -12.90 -27.39
N GLU A 124 -13.02 -14.00 -26.85
CA GLU A 124 -14.35 -14.08 -26.23
C GLU A 124 -14.37 -13.69 -24.74
N GLY A 125 -13.23 -13.41 -24.14
CA GLY A 125 -13.10 -13.01 -22.74
C GLY A 125 -12.03 -13.79 -21.99
N ALA A 126 -12.22 -13.93 -20.67
CA ALA A 126 -11.28 -14.63 -19.78
C ALA A 126 -12.02 -15.69 -18.96
N VAL A 127 -11.43 -16.90 -18.89
CA VAL A 127 -11.95 -18.06 -18.14
C VAL A 127 -10.92 -18.46 -17.09
N CYS A 128 -11.34 -18.61 -15.84
CA CYS A 128 -10.48 -19.13 -14.78
C CYS A 128 -10.24 -20.62 -15.00
N LEU A 129 -8.98 -21.02 -15.14
CA LEU A 129 -8.55 -22.41 -15.31
C LEU A 129 -8.19 -23.06 -13.97
N LYS A 130 -7.71 -22.23 -13.02
CA LYS A 130 -7.29 -22.69 -11.70
C LYS A 130 -7.56 -21.58 -10.71
N GLU A 131 -8.23 -21.92 -9.63
CA GLU A 131 -8.44 -21.00 -8.51
C GLU A 131 -7.14 -20.71 -7.76
N GLY A 132 -7.00 -19.49 -7.26
CA GLY A 132 -5.88 -19.04 -6.46
C GLY A 132 -6.08 -19.34 -4.97
N THR A 133 -5.05 -19.07 -4.20
CA THR A 133 -5.08 -19.19 -2.74
C THR A 133 -4.90 -17.82 -2.11
N ARG A 134 -5.84 -17.42 -1.25
CA ARG A 134 -5.72 -16.21 -0.45
C ARG A 134 -4.58 -16.37 0.56
N ILE A 135 -3.51 -15.60 0.38
CA ILE A 135 -2.41 -15.55 1.34
C ILE A 135 -2.74 -14.45 2.35
N ARG A 136 -3.02 -14.83 3.60
CA ARG A 136 -3.14 -13.87 4.70
C ARG A 136 -1.73 -13.41 5.08
N ILE A 137 -1.45 -12.13 4.89
CA ILE A 137 -0.25 -11.50 5.44
C ILE A 137 -0.57 -11.18 6.89
N GLU A 138 0.03 -11.90 7.84
CA GLU A 138 -0.05 -11.55 9.26
C GLU A 138 0.73 -10.25 9.46
N HIS A 139 0.01 -9.17 9.74
CA HIS A 139 0.62 -7.92 10.14
C HIS A 139 1.11 -8.06 11.58
N HIS A 140 2.41 -8.23 11.78
CA HIS A 140 3.01 -8.04 13.10
C HIS A 140 2.96 -6.54 13.43
N ILE A 141 1.84 -6.12 14.02
CA ILE A 141 1.72 -4.79 14.61
C ILE A 141 2.68 -4.78 15.80
N SER A 142 3.69 -3.90 15.78
CA SER A 142 4.57 -3.73 16.95
C SER A 142 3.72 -3.31 18.15
N GLU A 143 4.08 -3.76 19.36
CA GLU A 143 3.32 -3.45 20.60
C GLU A 143 3.10 -1.93 20.79
N GLY A 144 4.00 -1.09 20.28
CA GLY A 144 3.85 0.36 20.29
C GLY A 144 2.72 0.88 19.40
N ALA A 145 2.53 0.32 18.21
CA ALA A 145 1.44 0.70 17.30
C ALA A 145 0.08 0.23 17.82
N ALA A 146 0.02 -0.94 18.47
CA ALA A 146 -1.20 -1.43 19.15
C ALA A 146 -1.62 -0.51 20.30
N ARG A 147 -0.66 0.03 21.08
CA ARG A 147 -0.94 1.02 22.15
C ARG A 147 -1.45 2.33 21.58
N ALA A 148 -0.89 2.84 20.48
CA ALA A 148 -1.34 4.07 19.83
C ALA A 148 -2.78 3.93 19.31
N ALA A 149 -3.14 2.83 18.66
CA ALA A 149 -4.50 2.56 18.19
C ALA A 149 -5.51 2.51 19.34
N THR A 150 -5.14 1.92 20.50
CA THR A 150 -6.00 1.83 21.68
C THR A 150 -6.21 3.22 22.34
N VAL A 151 -5.22 4.09 22.31
CA VAL A 151 -5.34 5.47 22.81
C VAL A 151 -6.25 6.30 21.91
N PHE A 152 -6.16 6.15 20.58
CA PHE A 152 -7.02 6.85 19.62
C PHE A 152 -8.50 6.44 19.74
N GLN A 153 -8.79 5.14 19.97
CA GLN A 153 -10.16 4.66 20.18
C GLN A 153 -10.81 5.13 21.50
N ARG A 154 -10.02 5.60 22.46
CA ARG A 154 -10.54 6.16 23.73
C ARG A 154 -10.81 7.66 23.68
N LEU A 155 -10.43 8.33 22.57
CA LEU A 155 -10.59 9.78 22.38
C LEU A 155 -11.73 10.11 21.39
N LEU A 156 -12.38 9.11 20.82
CA LEU A 156 -13.61 9.18 20.03
C LEU A 156 -14.80 8.66 20.85
#